data_00babb954ffc853d4a10dc3b4190ed6f
#
_entry.id   00babb954ffc853d4a10dc3b4190ed6f
#
_cell.length_a   1.000
_cell.length_b   1.000
_cell.length_c   1.000
_cell.angle_alpha   90.00
_cell.angle_beta   90.00
_cell.angle_gamma   90.00
#
_symmetry.space_group_name_H-M   'P 1'
#
loop_
_entity.id
_entity.type
_entity.pdbx_description
1 polymer ?
#
loop_
_entity_poly.entity_id
_entity_poly.type
_entity_poly.pdbx_seq_one_letter_code
_entity_poly.pdbx_strand_id
1 'polypeptide(L)'
;MPELIFVLANPAREENIGAAARALKTMGIFNLYLVAPIANHLGDKARATAHASNDILENALIFPSLGEAVEEIDLVVGSTAKKRNVAETYHPVEELPDIILEKGNTIEKVAIVFGSEESGLSNEQLAQCHLLTTIPMYRKYPSLNLAQSVMVYATYLSKLTLSWKKKISKEPVKAEFPIVRQKAQQILADVELHPDNLIYPRIMERLNLLNKDDINLFHSFCKYYLKKYHGRLK
;
A
#
# COMPACT_ATOMS: atom_id res chain seq x y z
N MET A 1 11.55 1.98 10.40
CA MET A 1 11.06 1.34 9.18
C MET A 1 9.55 1.31 9.26
N PRO A 2 8.84 1.55 8.18
CA PRO A 2 7.40 1.44 8.24
C PRO A 2 6.96 -0.01 8.51
N GLU A 3 5.87 -0.13 9.22
CA GLU A 3 5.16 -1.36 9.43
C GLU A 3 4.56 -1.83 8.09
N LEU A 4 4.85 -3.07 7.69
CA LEU A 4 4.29 -3.65 6.47
C LEU A 4 3.01 -4.43 6.81
N ILE A 5 1.92 -4.09 6.13
CA ILE A 5 0.61 -4.68 6.30
C ILE A 5 0.16 -5.25 4.95
N PHE A 6 -0.22 -6.52 4.92
CA PHE A 6 -0.75 -7.15 3.73
C PHE A 6 -2.26 -7.26 3.83
N VAL A 7 -2.96 -6.76 2.83
CA VAL A 7 -4.43 -6.69 2.81
C VAL A 7 -4.96 -7.57 1.70
N LEU A 8 -5.80 -8.55 2.04
CA LEU A 8 -6.53 -9.35 1.07
C LEU A 8 -7.98 -8.88 1.00
N ALA A 9 -8.37 -8.31 -0.13
CA ALA A 9 -9.72 -7.83 -0.34
C ALA A 9 -10.59 -8.89 -1.02
N ASN A 10 -11.68 -9.26 -0.33
CA ASN A 10 -12.66 -10.26 -0.74
C ASN A 10 -12.04 -11.63 -1.09
N PRO A 11 -11.11 -12.19 -0.26
CA PRO A 11 -10.54 -13.50 -0.55
C PRO A 11 -11.63 -14.56 -0.46
N ALA A 12 -11.73 -15.39 -1.53
CA ALA A 12 -12.81 -16.35 -1.70
C ALA A 12 -12.40 -17.80 -1.39
N ARG A 13 -11.11 -18.06 -1.17
CA ARG A 13 -10.60 -19.41 -0.94
C ARG A 13 -9.77 -19.48 0.34
N GLU A 14 -10.15 -20.39 1.24
CA GLU A 14 -9.43 -20.62 2.49
C GLU A 14 -7.95 -20.96 2.26
N GLU A 15 -7.69 -21.83 1.26
CA GLU A 15 -6.34 -22.28 0.92
C GLU A 15 -5.42 -21.12 0.53
N ASN A 16 -5.95 -20.08 -0.13
CA ASN A 16 -5.18 -18.91 -0.50
C ASN A 16 -4.86 -18.04 0.71
N ILE A 17 -5.79 -17.88 1.64
CA ILE A 17 -5.56 -17.13 2.88
C ILE A 17 -4.47 -17.83 3.71
N GLY A 18 -4.58 -19.15 3.89
CA GLY A 18 -3.59 -19.92 4.64
C GLY A 18 -2.20 -19.89 3.98
N ALA A 19 -2.13 -20.09 2.66
CA ALA A 19 -0.87 -20.03 1.93
C ALA A 19 -0.25 -18.62 1.94
N ALA A 20 -1.07 -17.55 1.91
CA ALA A 20 -0.61 -16.18 2.09
C ALA A 20 -0.02 -15.96 3.49
N ALA A 21 -0.70 -16.42 4.54
CA ALA A 21 -0.19 -16.34 5.91
C ALA A 21 1.19 -17.03 6.05
N ARG A 22 1.34 -18.21 5.44
CA ARG A 22 2.64 -18.91 5.39
C ARG A 22 3.70 -18.11 4.66
N ALA A 23 3.38 -17.54 3.51
CA ALA A 23 4.29 -16.70 2.73
C ALA A 23 4.78 -15.51 3.56
N LEU A 24 3.88 -14.81 4.22
CA LEU A 24 4.18 -13.65 5.06
C LEU A 24 5.10 -14.00 6.21
N LYS A 25 4.77 -15.01 7.01
CA LYS A 25 5.61 -15.44 8.13
C LYS A 25 7.01 -15.87 7.70
N THR A 26 7.10 -16.60 6.58
CA THR A 26 8.39 -17.04 6.02
C THR A 26 9.28 -15.83 5.67
N MET A 27 8.70 -14.72 5.25
CA MET A 27 9.41 -13.49 4.88
C MET A 27 9.54 -12.47 6.04
N GLY A 28 9.13 -12.85 7.26
CA GLY A 28 9.25 -12.01 8.46
C GLY A 28 8.26 -10.84 8.49
N ILE A 29 7.09 -11.02 7.86
CA ILE A 29 5.97 -10.08 7.84
C ILE A 29 4.82 -10.72 8.63
N PHE A 30 4.21 -9.96 9.56
CA PHE A 30 3.27 -10.54 10.52
C PHE A 30 1.87 -9.94 10.47
N ASN A 31 1.66 -8.82 9.76
CA ASN A 31 0.39 -8.11 9.73
C ASN A 31 -0.42 -8.51 8.49
N LEU A 32 -1.50 -9.24 8.72
CA LEU A 32 -2.48 -9.63 7.70
C LEU A 32 -3.81 -8.97 8.02
N TYR A 33 -4.34 -8.20 7.06
CA TYR A 33 -5.69 -7.65 7.10
C TYR A 33 -6.57 -8.35 6.06
N LEU A 34 -7.81 -8.62 6.43
CA LEU A 34 -8.81 -9.25 5.58
C LEU A 34 -9.99 -8.29 5.42
N VAL A 35 -10.28 -7.89 4.20
CA VAL A 35 -11.40 -7.00 3.89
C VAL A 35 -12.55 -7.82 3.32
N ALA A 36 -13.69 -7.81 4.00
CA ALA A 36 -14.90 -8.55 3.64
C ALA A 36 -14.58 -9.96 3.11
N PRO A 37 -13.86 -10.81 3.88
CA PRO A 37 -13.48 -12.15 3.44
C PRO A 37 -14.73 -13.00 3.18
N ILE A 38 -14.78 -13.67 2.02
CA ILE A 38 -15.84 -14.62 1.67
C ILE A 38 -15.54 -15.98 2.30
N ALA A 39 -14.26 -16.37 2.29
CA ALA A 39 -13.80 -17.61 2.90
C ALA A 39 -13.52 -17.45 4.40
N ASN A 40 -13.69 -18.55 5.14
CA ASN A 40 -13.33 -18.61 6.55
C ASN A 40 -11.81 -18.72 6.74
N HIS A 41 -11.18 -17.63 7.19
CA HIS A 41 -9.73 -17.57 7.41
C HIS A 41 -9.22 -18.50 8.52
N LEU A 42 -10.10 -19.00 9.40
CA LEU A 42 -9.79 -19.98 10.45
C LEU A 42 -10.28 -21.38 10.11
N GLY A 43 -10.81 -21.59 8.89
CA GLY A 43 -11.30 -22.88 8.43
C GLY A 43 -10.18 -23.93 8.28
N ASP A 44 -10.58 -25.20 8.21
CA ASP A 44 -9.64 -26.34 8.17
C ASP A 44 -8.64 -26.25 7.01
N LYS A 45 -9.08 -25.80 5.85
CA LYS A 45 -8.21 -25.66 4.67
C LYS A 45 -7.25 -24.49 4.79
N ALA A 46 -7.66 -23.37 5.42
CA ALA A 46 -6.77 -22.25 5.72
C ALA A 46 -5.67 -22.68 6.69
N ARG A 47 -6.06 -23.35 7.80
CA ARG A 47 -5.11 -23.88 8.79
C ARG A 47 -4.15 -24.92 8.19
N ALA A 48 -4.65 -25.82 7.36
CA ALA A 48 -3.85 -26.84 6.69
C ALA A 48 -2.78 -26.21 5.76
N THR A 49 -3.11 -25.17 5.02
CA THR A 49 -2.18 -24.49 4.10
C THR A 49 -1.26 -23.48 4.80
N ALA A 50 -1.68 -22.93 5.93
CA ALA A 50 -0.85 -22.04 6.76
C ALA A 50 0.29 -22.79 7.45
N HIS A 51 0.16 -24.11 7.69
CA HIS A 51 1.14 -24.89 8.46
C HIS A 51 1.48 -24.22 9.80
N ALA A 52 2.76 -23.97 10.06
CA ALA A 52 3.25 -23.32 11.28
C ALA A 52 2.97 -21.80 11.36
N SER A 53 2.04 -21.26 10.54
CA SER A 53 1.71 -19.83 10.45
C SER A 53 0.28 -19.52 10.87
N ASN A 54 -0.34 -20.39 11.69
CA ASN A 54 -1.70 -20.18 12.20
C ASN A 54 -1.82 -18.92 13.06
N ASP A 55 -0.75 -18.50 13.72
CA ASP A 55 -0.68 -17.25 14.46
C ASP A 55 -0.95 -16.01 13.57
N ILE A 56 -0.56 -16.04 12.30
CA ILE A 56 -0.90 -14.97 11.34
C ILE A 56 -2.41 -14.95 11.06
N LEU A 57 -3.03 -16.11 10.93
CA LEU A 57 -4.47 -16.20 10.72
C LEU A 57 -5.26 -15.77 11.96
N GLU A 58 -4.81 -16.17 13.14
CA GLU A 58 -5.47 -15.90 14.42
C GLU A 58 -5.36 -14.41 14.82
N ASN A 59 -4.28 -13.73 14.41
CA ASN A 59 -4.08 -12.31 14.64
C ASN A 59 -4.52 -11.43 13.46
N ALA A 60 -5.10 -12.01 12.40
CA ALA A 60 -5.56 -11.24 11.25
C ALA A 60 -6.70 -10.29 11.66
N LEU A 61 -6.60 -9.03 11.27
CA LEU A 61 -7.68 -8.06 11.49
C LEU A 61 -8.67 -8.11 10.32
N ILE A 62 -9.96 -8.06 10.66
CA ILE A 62 -11.04 -8.13 9.68
C ILE A 62 -11.74 -6.79 9.60
N PHE A 63 -11.93 -6.31 8.37
CA PHE A 63 -12.59 -5.04 8.08
C PHE A 63 -13.76 -5.25 7.12
N PRO A 64 -14.85 -4.49 7.25
CA PRO A 64 -15.98 -4.58 6.32
C PRO A 64 -15.70 -3.92 4.97
N SER A 65 -14.77 -2.94 4.92
CA SER A 65 -14.41 -2.21 3.70
C SER A 65 -12.90 -1.94 3.60
N LEU A 66 -12.40 -1.71 2.36
CA LEU A 66 -11.01 -1.32 2.17
C LEU A 66 -10.74 0.05 2.80
N GLY A 67 -11.68 0.99 2.71
CA GLY A 67 -11.55 2.33 3.29
C GLY A 67 -11.22 2.26 4.78
N GLU A 68 -11.96 1.46 5.55
CA GLU A 68 -11.70 1.26 6.97
C GLU A 68 -10.35 0.57 7.24
N ALA A 69 -9.99 -0.41 6.41
CA ALA A 69 -8.72 -1.13 6.57
C ALA A 69 -7.50 -0.24 6.34
N VAL A 70 -7.64 0.82 5.54
CA VAL A 70 -6.51 1.71 5.16
C VAL A 70 -6.59 3.11 5.76
N GLU A 71 -7.55 3.39 6.63
CA GLU A 71 -7.78 4.71 7.22
C GLU A 71 -6.53 5.26 7.93
N GLU A 72 -5.81 4.39 8.65
CA GLU A 72 -4.59 4.75 9.38
C GLU A 72 -3.29 4.39 8.62
N ILE A 73 -3.35 4.20 7.32
CA ILE A 73 -2.21 3.80 6.49
C ILE A 73 -1.63 5.00 5.74
N ASP A 74 -0.35 5.23 5.89
CA ASP A 74 0.34 6.36 5.24
C ASP A 74 0.53 6.14 3.74
N LEU A 75 0.85 4.91 3.33
CA LEU A 75 1.06 4.55 1.93
C LEU A 75 0.32 3.26 1.58
N VAL A 76 -0.68 3.38 0.70
CA VAL A 76 -1.48 2.26 0.20
C VAL A 76 -1.04 1.91 -1.21
N VAL A 77 -0.62 0.66 -1.41
CA VAL A 77 -0.10 0.13 -2.67
C VAL A 77 -1.01 -0.97 -3.18
N GLY A 78 -1.64 -0.76 -4.33
CA GLY A 78 -2.49 -1.76 -4.98
C GLY A 78 -1.68 -2.69 -5.89
N SER A 79 -1.88 -4.00 -5.76
CA SER A 79 -1.33 -5.01 -6.68
C SER A 79 -2.32 -5.31 -7.80
N THR A 80 -1.88 -5.20 -9.04
CA THR A 80 -2.72 -5.53 -10.21
C THR A 80 -1.93 -6.21 -11.32
N ALA A 81 -2.53 -7.24 -11.94
CA ALA A 81 -1.97 -7.90 -13.12
C ALA A 81 -2.38 -7.21 -14.44
N LYS A 82 -3.45 -6.40 -14.39
CA LYS A 82 -4.02 -5.74 -15.57
C LYS A 82 -3.86 -4.24 -15.46
N LYS A 83 -3.29 -3.62 -16.50
CA LYS A 83 -3.37 -2.17 -16.65
C LYS A 83 -4.82 -1.78 -16.92
N ARG A 84 -5.37 -0.90 -16.09
CA ARG A 84 -6.70 -0.32 -16.25
C ARG A 84 -6.53 1.19 -16.36
N ASN A 85 -7.51 1.89 -16.92
CA ASN A 85 -7.47 3.36 -17.05
C ASN A 85 -7.72 4.08 -15.71
N VAL A 86 -7.14 3.56 -14.62
CA VAL A 86 -7.29 4.11 -13.26
C VAL A 86 -6.03 4.86 -12.82
N ALA A 87 -4.87 4.49 -13.37
CA ALA A 87 -3.61 5.18 -13.13
C ALA A 87 -2.80 5.26 -14.43
N GLU A 88 -1.96 6.27 -14.57
CA GLU A 88 -1.07 6.43 -15.73
C GLU A 88 0.18 5.55 -15.58
N THR A 89 0.67 5.37 -14.38
CA THR A 89 1.90 4.64 -14.09
C THR A 89 1.63 3.38 -13.26
N TYR A 90 2.25 2.28 -13.66
CA TYR A 90 2.26 1.02 -12.93
C TYR A 90 3.71 0.64 -12.68
N HIS A 91 4.09 0.61 -11.41
CA HIS A 91 5.45 0.32 -11.00
C HIS A 91 5.69 -1.18 -10.93
N PRO A 92 6.81 -1.69 -11.45
CA PRO A 92 7.22 -3.06 -11.17
C PRO A 92 7.40 -3.29 -9.67
N VAL A 93 7.01 -4.47 -9.18
CA VAL A 93 7.13 -4.82 -7.75
C VAL A 93 8.57 -4.69 -7.23
N GLU A 94 9.56 -4.89 -8.10
CA GLU A 94 11.00 -4.78 -7.79
C GLU A 94 11.43 -3.37 -7.40
N GLU A 95 10.73 -2.33 -7.86
CA GLU A 95 10.99 -0.91 -7.52
C GLU A 95 10.39 -0.52 -6.16
N LEU A 96 9.40 -1.28 -5.67
CA LEU A 96 8.63 -0.91 -4.49
C LEU A 96 9.49 -0.77 -3.21
N PRO A 97 10.49 -1.64 -2.95
CA PRO A 97 11.35 -1.45 -1.79
C PRO A 97 12.08 -0.11 -1.79
N ASP A 98 12.59 0.33 -2.95
CA ASP A 98 13.31 1.60 -3.08
C ASP A 98 12.36 2.79 -2.92
N ILE A 99 11.16 2.74 -3.51
CA ILE A 99 10.12 3.76 -3.33
C ILE A 99 9.77 3.93 -1.84
N ILE A 100 9.65 2.84 -1.09
CA ILE A 100 9.36 2.88 0.35
C ILE A 100 10.57 3.44 1.13
N LEU A 101 11.80 3.00 0.81
CA LEU A 101 13.01 3.45 1.47
C LEU A 101 13.26 4.95 1.28
N GLU A 102 13.00 5.49 0.09
CA GLU A 102 13.16 6.90 -0.23
C GLU A 102 12.25 7.82 0.57
N LYS A 103 11.10 7.32 1.06
CA LYS A 103 10.24 8.08 1.98
C LYS A 103 10.83 8.22 3.39
N GLY A 104 11.78 7.37 3.74
CA GLY A 104 12.50 7.43 5.02
C GLY A 104 11.54 7.29 6.21
N ASN A 105 11.57 8.29 7.11
CA ASN A 105 10.74 8.35 8.31
C ASN A 105 9.48 9.24 8.14
N THR A 106 9.07 9.52 6.92
CA THR A 106 7.84 10.29 6.65
C THR A 106 6.59 9.42 6.63
N ILE A 107 6.76 8.09 6.62
CA ILE A 107 5.70 7.07 6.67
C ILE A 107 6.00 6.06 7.79
N GLU A 108 4.95 5.64 8.50
CA GLU A 108 5.02 4.63 9.56
C GLU A 108 4.36 3.32 9.16
N LYS A 109 3.29 3.37 8.35
CA LYS A 109 2.52 2.21 7.94
C LYS A 109 2.38 2.15 6.41
N VAL A 110 2.64 0.97 5.83
CA VAL A 110 2.48 0.70 4.39
C VAL A 110 1.59 -0.52 4.21
N ALA A 111 0.49 -0.36 3.46
CA ALA A 111 -0.37 -1.47 3.08
C ALA A 111 -0.12 -1.91 1.64
N ILE A 112 -0.02 -3.22 1.44
CA ILE A 112 0.00 -3.86 0.11
C ILE A 112 -1.32 -4.58 -0.07
N VAL A 113 -2.13 -4.10 -1.02
CA VAL A 113 -3.51 -4.54 -1.20
C VAL A 113 -3.62 -5.47 -2.41
N PHE A 114 -4.19 -6.64 -2.18
CA PHE A 114 -4.49 -7.65 -3.20
C PHE A 114 -6.00 -7.83 -3.30
N GLY A 115 -6.51 -7.95 -4.52
CA GLY A 115 -7.92 -8.22 -4.76
C GLY A 115 -8.27 -9.69 -4.75
N SER A 116 -9.55 -9.98 -5.03
CA SER A 116 -10.06 -11.35 -5.11
C SER A 116 -9.38 -12.16 -6.22
N GLU A 117 -9.42 -13.48 -6.09
CA GLU A 117 -8.81 -14.42 -7.04
C GLU A 117 -9.37 -14.31 -8.45
N GLU A 118 -10.65 -13.97 -8.58
CA GLU A 118 -11.33 -13.94 -9.88
C GLU A 118 -11.15 -12.63 -10.62
N SER A 119 -11.35 -11.51 -9.94
CA SER A 119 -11.42 -10.18 -10.59
C SER A 119 -10.26 -9.25 -10.23
N GLY A 120 -9.46 -9.57 -9.22
CA GLY A 120 -8.50 -8.66 -8.64
C GLY A 120 -9.18 -7.52 -7.88
N LEU A 121 -8.52 -6.38 -7.75
CA LEU A 121 -9.09 -5.17 -7.15
C LEU A 121 -10.15 -4.55 -8.07
N SER A 122 -11.26 -4.08 -7.51
CA SER A 122 -12.25 -3.28 -8.24
C SER A 122 -11.69 -1.88 -8.57
N ASN A 123 -12.34 -1.15 -9.50
CA ASN A 123 -11.92 0.23 -9.79
C ASN A 123 -12.04 1.14 -8.56
N GLU A 124 -13.04 0.94 -7.73
CA GLU A 124 -13.24 1.65 -6.47
C GLU A 124 -12.13 1.36 -5.46
N GLN A 125 -11.68 0.10 -5.38
CA GLN A 125 -10.55 -0.28 -4.54
C GLN A 125 -9.22 0.26 -5.07
N LEU A 126 -9.02 0.24 -6.40
CA LEU A 126 -7.84 0.82 -7.04
C LEU A 126 -7.75 2.34 -6.83
N ALA A 127 -8.89 3.04 -6.84
CA ALA A 127 -8.94 4.48 -6.59
C ALA A 127 -8.53 4.87 -5.15
N GLN A 128 -8.59 3.94 -4.21
CA GLN A 128 -8.13 4.14 -2.82
C GLN A 128 -6.61 3.90 -2.66
N CYS A 129 -5.96 3.32 -3.67
CA CYS A 129 -4.53 3.08 -3.64
C CYS A 129 -3.75 4.33 -4.05
N HIS A 130 -2.66 4.61 -3.35
CA HIS A 130 -1.75 5.74 -3.66
C HIS A 130 -0.82 5.41 -4.81
N LEU A 131 -0.41 4.14 -4.93
CA LEU A 131 0.43 3.61 -6.00
C LEU A 131 -0.16 2.31 -6.51
N LEU A 132 -0.01 2.06 -7.81
CA LEU A 132 -0.33 0.77 -8.41
C LEU A 132 0.94 0.06 -8.86
N THR A 133 1.06 -1.19 -8.47
CA THR A 133 2.22 -2.02 -8.78
C THR A 133 1.82 -3.29 -9.50
N THR A 134 2.74 -3.85 -10.25
CA THR A 134 2.53 -5.08 -11.01
C THR A 134 3.73 -6.00 -10.90
N ILE A 135 3.49 -7.31 -10.95
CA ILE A 135 4.55 -8.29 -11.11
C ILE A 135 4.83 -8.40 -12.61
N PRO A 136 6.05 -8.09 -13.09
CA PRO A 136 6.42 -8.31 -14.49
C PRO A 136 6.33 -9.80 -14.82
N MET A 137 5.51 -10.15 -15.81
CA MET A 137 5.32 -11.53 -16.25
C MET A 137 5.61 -11.65 -17.73
N TYR A 138 6.22 -12.76 -18.14
CA TYR A 138 6.48 -13.07 -19.55
C TYR A 138 5.18 -13.17 -20.37
N ARG A 139 4.12 -13.71 -19.75
CA ARG A 139 2.77 -13.78 -20.34
C ARG A 139 1.75 -13.26 -19.34
N LYS A 140 0.74 -12.53 -19.85
CA LYS A 140 -0.34 -11.98 -19.01
C LYS A 140 -1.34 -13.04 -18.53
N TYR A 141 -1.34 -14.22 -19.14
CA TYR A 141 -2.22 -15.33 -18.80
C TYR A 141 -1.47 -16.65 -18.88
N PRO A 142 -1.65 -17.57 -17.91
CA PRO A 142 -2.50 -17.41 -16.72
C PRO A 142 -1.94 -16.36 -15.74
N SER A 143 -2.83 -15.71 -14.97
CA SER A 143 -2.42 -14.83 -13.87
C SER A 143 -1.88 -15.65 -12.70
N LEU A 144 -1.04 -15.04 -11.87
CA LEU A 144 -0.59 -15.68 -10.64
C LEU A 144 -1.77 -15.91 -9.69
N ASN A 145 -1.72 -17.01 -8.96
CA ASN A 145 -2.59 -17.25 -7.82
C ASN A 145 -2.36 -16.16 -6.75
N LEU A 146 -3.39 -15.88 -5.93
CA LEU A 146 -3.32 -14.85 -4.89
C LEU A 146 -2.12 -15.07 -3.93
N ALA A 147 -1.96 -16.26 -3.39
CA ALA A 147 -0.85 -16.56 -2.48
C ALA A 147 0.52 -16.50 -3.16
N GLN A 148 0.61 -16.85 -4.45
CA GLN A 148 1.84 -16.67 -5.23
C GLN A 148 2.18 -15.19 -5.38
N SER A 149 1.19 -14.35 -5.68
CA SER A 149 1.38 -12.90 -5.74
C SER A 149 1.85 -12.35 -4.39
N VAL A 150 1.22 -12.75 -3.28
CA VAL A 150 1.63 -12.37 -1.92
C VAL A 150 3.09 -12.78 -1.66
N MET A 151 3.51 -13.99 -2.04
CA MET A 151 4.89 -14.45 -1.85
C MET A 151 5.89 -13.59 -2.64
N VAL A 152 5.59 -13.23 -3.87
CA VAL A 152 6.47 -12.37 -4.69
C VAL A 152 6.66 -11.01 -4.01
N TYR A 153 5.58 -10.34 -3.62
CA TYR A 153 5.66 -9.06 -2.90
C TYR A 153 6.40 -9.20 -1.57
N ALA A 154 6.07 -10.21 -0.79
CA ALA A 154 6.73 -10.47 0.49
C ALA A 154 8.23 -10.70 0.32
N THR A 155 8.65 -11.40 -0.75
CA THR A 155 10.06 -11.64 -1.06
C THR A 155 10.83 -10.34 -1.33
N TYR A 156 10.29 -9.46 -2.19
CA TYR A 156 10.94 -8.17 -2.46
C TYR A 156 10.98 -7.28 -1.21
N LEU A 157 9.88 -7.23 -0.46
CA LEU A 157 9.77 -6.38 0.73
C LEU A 157 10.50 -6.92 1.95
N SER A 158 10.81 -8.22 2.01
CA SER A 158 11.62 -8.82 3.10
C SER A 158 13.01 -8.20 3.21
N LYS A 159 13.55 -7.65 2.11
CA LYS A 159 14.81 -6.90 2.13
C LYS A 159 14.74 -5.72 3.10
N LEU A 160 13.59 -5.11 3.23
CA LEU A 160 13.34 -4.03 4.16
C LEU A 160 13.42 -4.54 5.60
N THR A 161 12.83 -5.69 5.93
CA THR A 161 12.83 -6.26 7.28
C THR A 161 14.22 -6.75 7.72
N LEU A 162 15.04 -7.29 6.79
CA LEU A 162 16.35 -7.84 7.06
C LEU A 162 17.46 -6.79 7.16
N SER A 163 17.42 -5.74 6.33
CA SER A 163 18.47 -4.70 6.26
C SER A 163 18.34 -3.65 7.36
N TRP A 164 17.19 -3.53 8.01
CA TRP A 164 16.90 -2.47 8.98
C TRP A 164 17.66 -2.58 10.30
N LYS A 165 18.13 -3.75 10.68
CA LYS A 165 18.94 -3.90 11.90
C LYS A 165 20.23 -3.07 11.90
N LYS A 166 20.59 -2.39 10.79
CA LYS A 166 21.85 -1.64 10.61
C LYS A 166 21.76 -0.11 10.58
N LYS A 167 20.56 0.52 10.50
CA LYS A 167 20.46 2.00 10.38
C LYS A 167 19.26 2.59 11.13
N ILE A 168 19.41 2.81 12.41
CA ILE A 168 18.52 3.74 13.13
C ILE A 168 19.27 5.05 13.31
N SER A 169 19.15 5.99 12.37
CA SER A 169 19.41 7.39 12.65
C SER A 169 18.11 8.02 13.17
N LYS A 170 18.08 8.42 14.43
CA LYS A 170 16.98 9.18 15.04
C LYS A 170 17.01 10.63 14.55
N GLU A 171 16.75 10.87 13.29
CA GLU A 171 16.48 12.25 12.85
C GLU A 171 15.00 12.57 13.11
N PRO A 172 14.68 13.76 13.63
CA PRO A 172 13.30 14.16 13.85
C PRO A 172 12.55 14.24 12.51
N VAL A 173 11.32 13.74 12.51
CA VAL A 173 10.41 13.83 11.36
C VAL A 173 10.07 15.31 11.15
N LYS A 174 10.40 15.87 9.99
CA LYS A 174 10.06 17.24 9.62
C LYS A 174 8.70 17.37 8.94
N ALA A 175 8.31 16.34 8.20
CA ALA A 175 7.03 16.28 7.50
C ALA A 175 6.54 14.84 7.40
N GLU A 176 5.27 14.61 7.67
CA GLU A 176 4.59 13.34 7.46
C GLU A 176 3.93 13.34 6.08
N PHE A 177 4.11 12.27 5.35
CA PHE A 177 3.61 12.15 3.98
C PHE A 177 2.08 12.35 3.87
N PRO A 178 1.23 11.76 4.75
CA PRO A 178 -0.21 11.98 4.69
C PRO A 178 -0.60 13.45 4.83
N ILE A 179 0.07 14.19 5.75
CA ILE A 179 -0.19 15.63 5.95
C ILE A 179 0.20 16.43 4.72
N VAL A 180 1.31 16.08 4.08
CA VAL A 180 1.75 16.75 2.84
C VAL A 180 0.79 16.50 1.70
N ARG A 181 0.30 15.26 1.59
CA ARG A 181 -0.69 14.86 0.60
C ARG A 181 -2.02 15.61 0.80
N GLN A 182 -2.51 15.71 2.01
CA GLN A 182 -3.72 16.48 2.34
C GLN A 182 -3.58 17.97 1.98
N LYS A 183 -2.43 18.59 2.32
CA LYS A 183 -2.15 19.99 1.96
C LYS A 183 -2.09 20.19 0.46
N ALA A 184 -1.50 19.25 -0.28
CA ALA A 184 -1.49 19.31 -1.74
C ALA A 184 -2.90 19.27 -2.32
N GLN A 185 -3.76 18.40 -1.82
CA GLN A 185 -5.17 18.34 -2.24
C GLN A 185 -5.91 19.66 -1.97
N GLN A 186 -5.67 20.27 -0.82
CA GLN A 186 -6.23 21.58 -0.51
C GLN A 186 -5.76 22.66 -1.49
N ILE A 187 -4.45 22.73 -1.78
CA ILE A 187 -3.89 23.67 -2.74
C ILE A 187 -4.43 23.44 -4.14
N LEU A 188 -4.59 22.19 -4.56
CA LEU A 188 -5.18 21.85 -5.86
C LEU A 188 -6.65 22.31 -5.94
N ALA A 189 -7.42 22.14 -4.86
CA ALA A 189 -8.79 22.65 -4.81
C ALA A 189 -8.85 24.17 -4.88
N ASP A 190 -7.89 24.89 -4.26
CA ASP A 190 -7.81 26.37 -4.32
C ASP A 190 -7.59 26.91 -5.73
N VAL A 191 -6.97 26.11 -6.61
CA VAL A 191 -6.75 26.45 -8.02
C VAL A 191 -7.74 25.74 -8.96
N GLU A 192 -8.87 25.29 -8.43
CA GLU A 192 -9.98 24.63 -9.14
C GLU A 192 -9.58 23.34 -9.87
N LEU A 193 -8.50 22.68 -9.42
CA LEU A 193 -8.10 21.36 -9.89
C LEU A 193 -8.72 20.28 -9.00
N HIS A 194 -9.79 19.67 -9.48
CA HIS A 194 -10.56 18.62 -8.81
C HIS A 194 -10.26 17.22 -9.38
N PRO A 195 -10.67 16.12 -8.71
CA PRO A 195 -10.37 14.76 -9.14
C PRO A 195 -10.84 14.38 -10.55
N ASP A 196 -11.82 15.06 -11.10
CA ASP A 196 -12.34 14.92 -12.46
C ASP A 196 -11.46 15.61 -13.54
N ASN A 197 -10.54 16.46 -13.12
CA ASN A 197 -9.61 17.11 -14.02
C ASN A 197 -8.48 16.16 -14.44
N LEU A 198 -8.16 16.10 -15.74
CA LEU A 198 -7.13 15.20 -16.30
C LEU A 198 -5.73 15.36 -15.66
N ILE A 199 -5.41 16.56 -15.14
CA ILE A 199 -4.10 16.83 -14.54
C ILE A 199 -4.05 16.38 -13.07
N TYR A 200 -5.18 16.40 -12.35
CA TYR A 200 -5.22 16.09 -10.92
C TYR A 200 -4.63 14.72 -10.57
N PRO A 201 -5.08 13.59 -11.17
CA PRO A 201 -4.52 12.27 -10.86
C PRO A 201 -3.02 12.20 -11.17
N ARG A 202 -2.54 12.84 -12.23
CA ARG A 202 -1.11 12.88 -12.59
C ARG A 202 -0.26 13.60 -11.54
N ILE A 203 -0.75 14.73 -11.02
CA ILE A 203 -0.07 15.47 -9.94
C ILE A 203 -0.02 14.60 -8.68
N MET A 204 -1.14 14.00 -8.28
CA MET A 204 -1.22 13.16 -7.09
C MET A 204 -0.35 11.91 -7.21
N GLU A 205 -0.28 11.29 -8.38
CA GLU A 205 0.59 10.15 -8.65
C GLU A 205 2.07 10.53 -8.49
N ARG A 206 2.51 11.66 -9.05
CA ARG A 206 3.89 12.15 -8.89
C ARG A 206 4.21 12.54 -7.46
N LEU A 207 3.27 13.13 -6.75
CA LEU A 207 3.42 13.44 -5.33
C LEU A 207 3.70 12.16 -4.50
N ASN A 208 3.03 11.05 -4.84
CA ASN A 208 3.20 9.78 -4.17
C ASN A 208 4.62 9.17 -4.36
N LEU A 209 5.40 9.65 -5.34
CA LEU A 209 6.77 9.21 -5.61
C LEU A 209 7.84 10.09 -4.95
N LEU A 210 7.49 11.21 -4.32
CA LEU A 210 8.48 12.09 -3.68
C LEU A 210 9.28 11.34 -2.61
N ASN A 211 10.59 11.56 -2.61
CA ASN A 211 11.49 11.08 -1.55
C ASN A 211 11.37 11.96 -0.28
N LYS A 212 12.06 11.58 0.80
CA LYS A 212 12.04 12.30 2.08
C LYS A 212 12.40 13.79 1.96
N ASP A 213 13.43 14.11 1.19
CA ASP A 213 13.92 15.48 1.08
C ASP A 213 12.94 16.34 0.28
N ASP A 214 12.40 15.79 -0.80
CA ASP A 214 11.37 16.46 -1.62
C ASP A 214 10.06 16.63 -0.84
N ILE A 215 9.65 15.65 -0.02
CA ILE A 215 8.50 15.76 0.88
C ILE A 215 8.68 16.93 1.85
N ASN A 216 9.86 17.08 2.47
CA ASN A 216 10.14 18.18 3.39
C ASN A 216 10.14 19.54 2.68
N LEU A 217 10.72 19.62 1.48
CA LEU A 217 10.74 20.82 0.67
C LEU A 217 9.32 21.22 0.24
N PHE A 218 8.55 20.27 -0.28
CA PHE A 218 7.18 20.50 -0.72
C PHE A 218 6.25 20.85 0.46
N HIS A 219 6.44 20.23 1.63
CA HIS A 219 5.73 20.61 2.85
C HIS A 219 5.96 22.09 3.20
N SER A 220 7.22 22.54 3.10
CA SER A 220 7.56 23.94 3.35
C SER A 220 6.85 24.88 2.38
N PHE A 221 6.84 24.54 1.09
CA PHE A 221 6.07 25.28 0.07
C PHE A 221 4.57 25.33 0.43
N CYS A 222 3.95 24.19 0.77
CA CYS A 222 2.54 24.16 1.16
C CYS A 222 2.25 25.06 2.37
N LYS A 223 3.12 25.08 3.37
CA LYS A 223 2.97 25.98 4.54
C LYS A 223 2.99 27.46 4.12
N TYR A 224 3.92 27.87 3.25
CA TYR A 224 3.98 29.25 2.77
C TYR A 224 2.75 29.63 1.96
N TYR A 225 2.29 28.74 1.06
CA TYR A 225 1.10 28.97 0.27
C TYR A 225 -0.14 29.15 1.13
N LEU A 226 -0.44 28.18 2.00
CA LEU A 226 -1.62 28.21 2.86
C LEU A 226 -1.60 29.39 3.84
N LYS A 227 -0.43 29.76 4.38
CA LYS A 227 -0.29 30.97 5.21
C LYS A 227 -0.63 32.24 4.43
N LYS A 228 -0.24 32.33 3.16
CA LYS A 228 -0.47 33.50 2.32
C LYS A 228 -1.95 33.64 1.91
N TYR A 229 -2.58 32.54 1.53
CA TYR A 229 -3.94 32.57 0.93
C TYR A 229 -5.07 32.26 1.91
N HIS A 230 -4.81 31.51 2.97
CA HIS A 230 -5.83 31.15 3.97
C HIS A 230 -5.65 31.82 5.33
N GLY A 231 -4.63 32.65 5.53
CA GLY A 231 -4.39 33.38 6.76
C GLY A 231 -4.23 32.47 7.99
N ARG A 232 -3.14 32.55 8.70
CA ARG A 232 -2.78 31.86 9.96
C ARG A 232 -3.41 30.46 10.16
N LEU A 233 -2.72 29.43 9.70
CA LEU A 233 -2.84 28.13 10.35
C LEU A 233 -2.40 28.29 11.81
N LYS A 234 -3.35 28.05 12.74
CA LYS A 234 -3.05 27.93 14.15
C LYS A 234 -2.11 26.75 14.39
#